data_f94195c14d95ae2dc596115446301081
#
_entry.id   f94195c14d95ae2dc596115446301081
#
_cell.length_a   1.000
_cell.length_b   1.000
_cell.length_c   1.000
_cell.angle_alpha   90.00
_cell.angle_beta   90.00
_cell.angle_gamma   90.00
#
_symmetry.space_group_name_H-M   'P 1'
#
loop_
_entity.id
_entity.type
_entity.pdbx_description
1 polymer ?
#
loop_
_entity_poly.entity_id
_entity_poly.type
_entity_poly.pdbx_seq_one_letter_code
_entity_poly.pdbx_strand_id
1 'polypeptide(L)'
;KNVFLSDMEMKLTHHGRGGRCISAEGDLSISGGNYQFETTGDGGEYINADDSIDYYTSRCIGTDQNIFITKGTVYCISRGLGGKGMVSDHGMFIGEYEGVDDSLSITIITEGESVFNDVEADERNGCPKALKAGKEFDMLSGNIYIKTYGMGGEGFECKDEMYIVGGNIVLETYDDGINVDRSLILLNGNLYCCSENNDGIDSNGSIEIRGGNIVSISKHEKEESFDVEENRLYFYGGTVIGIGLDVLNVMKASIPFYSYPKYMGDLIQRPSEDINLHKDTYMSVADGEQIMYSVRVPDDMNKVYITIAS
;
A
#
# COMPACT_ATOMS: atom_id res chain seq x y z
N LYS A 1 -1.10 -20.90 18.08
CA LYS A 1 0.35 -21.19 18.30
C LYS A 1 1.18 -20.28 17.43
N ASN A 2 2.33 -19.82 17.93
CA ASN A 2 3.25 -18.97 17.20
C ASN A 2 4.05 -19.79 16.17
N VAL A 3 4.44 -19.13 15.07
CA VAL A 3 5.31 -19.67 14.03
C VAL A 3 6.56 -18.79 13.94
N PHE A 4 7.74 -19.41 13.97
CA PHE A 4 9.02 -18.73 13.84
C PHE A 4 9.80 -19.32 12.67
N LEU A 5 10.17 -18.49 11.72
CA LEU A 5 10.97 -18.84 10.55
C LEU A 5 12.28 -18.04 10.59
N SER A 6 13.42 -18.73 10.57
CA SER A 6 14.74 -18.11 10.64
C SER A 6 15.74 -18.84 9.78
N ASP A 7 16.50 -18.12 9.00
CA ASP A 7 17.70 -18.56 8.27
C ASP A 7 17.55 -19.89 7.48
N MET A 8 16.41 -20.09 6.81
CA MET A 8 16.12 -21.26 6.01
C MET A 8 15.75 -20.91 4.58
N GLU A 9 15.83 -21.90 3.69
CA GLU A 9 15.21 -21.85 2.38
C GLU A 9 13.92 -22.66 2.42
N MET A 10 12.82 -22.04 2.01
CA MET A 10 11.52 -22.70 1.98
C MET A 10 10.76 -22.32 0.70
N LYS A 11 10.23 -23.34 0.04
CA LYS A 11 9.30 -23.14 -1.08
C LYS A 11 8.05 -23.96 -0.84
N LEU A 12 6.89 -23.29 -0.79
CA LEU A 12 5.58 -23.92 -0.61
C LEU A 12 4.63 -23.48 -1.72
N THR A 13 3.88 -24.43 -2.25
CA THR A 13 2.78 -24.16 -3.16
C THR A 13 1.51 -24.81 -2.63
N HIS A 14 0.41 -24.06 -2.56
CA HIS A 14 -0.89 -24.57 -2.13
C HIS A 14 -1.93 -24.40 -3.24
N HIS A 15 -2.57 -25.50 -3.64
CA HIS A 15 -3.51 -25.54 -4.77
C HIS A 15 -4.99 -25.55 -4.35
N GLY A 16 -5.28 -25.74 -3.07
CA GLY A 16 -6.65 -25.84 -2.58
C GLY A 16 -7.35 -24.47 -2.50
N ARG A 17 -8.68 -24.49 -2.68
CA ARG A 17 -9.53 -23.30 -2.52
C ARG A 17 -9.41 -22.75 -1.09
N GLY A 18 -9.26 -21.44 -0.95
CA GLY A 18 -9.05 -20.80 0.34
C GLY A 18 -7.77 -21.24 1.07
N GLY A 19 -6.82 -21.84 0.36
CA GLY A 19 -5.62 -22.42 0.94
C GLY A 19 -4.59 -21.41 1.43
N ARG A 20 -3.76 -21.83 2.39
CA ARG A 20 -2.68 -21.00 2.96
C ARG A 20 -1.37 -21.77 2.93
N CYS A 21 -0.26 -21.16 2.47
CA CYS A 21 1.05 -21.78 2.56
C CYS A 21 1.51 -21.86 4.02
N ILE A 22 1.37 -20.75 4.75
CA ILE A 22 1.64 -20.67 6.18
C ILE A 22 0.39 -20.13 6.89
N SER A 23 0.02 -20.77 7.99
CA SER A 23 -1.07 -20.32 8.87
C SER A 23 -0.66 -20.44 10.33
N ALA A 24 -0.89 -19.39 11.11
CA ALA A 24 -0.67 -19.36 12.55
C ALA A 24 -1.91 -18.85 13.29
N GLU A 25 -2.22 -19.43 14.46
CA GLU A 25 -3.22 -18.91 15.39
C GLU A 25 -2.64 -17.81 16.29
N GLY A 26 -1.32 -17.79 16.43
CA GLY A 26 -0.55 -16.81 17.18
C GLY A 26 0.32 -15.97 16.27
N ASP A 27 1.33 -15.32 16.84
CA ASP A 27 2.25 -14.50 16.06
C ASP A 27 3.05 -15.32 15.06
N LEU A 28 3.35 -14.69 13.93
CA LEU A 28 4.25 -15.23 12.92
C LEU A 28 5.46 -14.29 12.79
N SER A 29 6.67 -14.86 12.90
CA SER A 29 7.91 -14.09 12.79
C SER A 29 8.83 -14.67 11.73
N ILE A 30 9.41 -13.80 10.89
CA ILE A 30 10.45 -14.12 9.92
C ILE A 30 11.66 -13.24 10.24
N SER A 31 12.80 -13.87 10.58
CA SER A 31 14.02 -13.18 11.01
C SER A 31 15.27 -13.56 10.19
N GLY A 32 15.09 -13.88 8.92
CA GLY A 32 16.16 -14.27 7.98
C GLY A 32 15.70 -15.38 7.06
N GLY A 33 16.52 -15.74 6.07
CA GLY A 33 16.25 -16.82 5.12
C GLY A 33 15.60 -16.37 3.81
N ASN A 34 15.25 -17.35 2.96
CA ASN A 34 14.64 -17.14 1.66
C ASN A 34 13.36 -17.97 1.55
N TYR A 35 12.26 -17.30 1.33
CA TYR A 35 10.92 -17.90 1.33
C TYR A 35 10.20 -17.63 0.01
N GLN A 36 9.64 -18.67 -0.59
CA GLN A 36 8.81 -18.59 -1.79
C GLN A 36 7.47 -19.28 -1.52
N PHE A 37 6.40 -18.51 -1.51
CA PHE A 37 5.05 -18.99 -1.27
C PHE A 37 4.17 -18.72 -2.48
N GLU A 38 3.44 -19.75 -2.91
CA GLU A 38 2.51 -19.67 -4.03
C GLU A 38 1.16 -20.28 -3.66
N THR A 39 0.08 -19.56 -3.91
CA THR A 39 -1.29 -20.09 -3.84
C THR A 39 -1.95 -19.97 -5.21
N THR A 40 -2.59 -21.05 -5.65
CA THR A 40 -3.30 -21.10 -6.94
C THR A 40 -4.79 -21.37 -6.80
N GLY A 41 -5.26 -21.64 -5.58
CA GLY A 41 -6.66 -21.93 -5.32
C GLY A 41 -7.49 -20.66 -5.26
N ASP A 42 -8.70 -20.72 -5.83
CA ASP A 42 -9.65 -19.63 -5.78
C ASP A 42 -10.24 -19.43 -4.37
N GLY A 43 -10.63 -18.22 -4.08
CA GLY A 43 -11.60 -17.89 -3.05
C GLY A 43 -13.02 -18.32 -3.44
N GLY A 44 -13.97 -18.02 -2.59
CA GLY A 44 -15.37 -18.29 -2.86
C GLY A 44 -16.27 -17.76 -1.77
N GLU A 45 -17.55 -17.84 -2.01
CA GLU A 45 -18.61 -17.44 -1.09
C GLU A 45 -18.97 -18.56 -0.11
N TYR A 46 -19.43 -18.19 1.07
CA TYR A 46 -20.08 -19.08 2.02
C TYR A 46 -21.12 -18.31 2.84
N ILE A 47 -22.08 -19.04 3.43
CA ILE A 47 -23.02 -18.44 4.38
C ILE A 47 -22.38 -18.54 5.76
N ASN A 48 -22.20 -17.41 6.40
CA ASN A 48 -21.64 -17.35 7.75
C ASN A 48 -22.69 -17.69 8.84
N ALA A 49 -22.30 -17.62 10.13
CA ALA A 49 -23.14 -17.95 11.24
C ALA A 49 -24.35 -17.00 11.44
N ASP A 50 -24.30 -15.82 10.84
CA ASP A 50 -25.34 -14.80 10.90
C ASP A 50 -26.26 -14.83 9.67
N ASP A 51 -26.26 -15.93 8.91
CA ASP A 51 -27.01 -16.14 7.68
C ASP A 51 -26.72 -15.08 6.59
N SER A 52 -25.52 -14.47 6.61
CA SER A 52 -25.06 -13.53 5.60
C SER A 52 -23.96 -14.14 4.70
N ILE A 53 -23.83 -13.61 3.49
CA ILE A 53 -22.78 -14.02 2.58
C ILE A 53 -21.46 -13.44 3.08
N ASP A 54 -20.44 -14.27 3.17
CA ASP A 54 -19.06 -13.91 3.45
C ASP A 54 -18.12 -14.67 2.50
N TYR A 55 -16.84 -14.32 2.50
CA TYR A 55 -15.88 -14.81 1.53
C TYR A 55 -14.67 -15.44 2.20
N TYR A 56 -14.25 -16.59 1.71
CA TYR A 56 -12.94 -17.16 2.02
C TYR A 56 -11.97 -16.93 0.86
N THR A 57 -10.70 -16.72 1.16
CA THR A 57 -9.66 -16.43 0.15
C THR A 57 -8.39 -17.19 0.44
N SER A 58 -7.63 -17.48 -0.62
CA SER A 58 -6.29 -18.04 -0.48
C SER A 58 -5.30 -16.97 -0.01
N ARG A 59 -4.29 -17.36 0.79
CA ARG A 59 -3.26 -16.46 1.33
C ARG A 59 -1.90 -17.16 1.30
N CYS A 60 -0.84 -16.45 0.91
CA CYS A 60 0.50 -17.01 1.08
C CYS A 60 0.83 -17.15 2.57
N ILE A 61 0.60 -16.11 3.36
CA ILE A 61 0.80 -16.11 4.81
C ILE A 61 -0.46 -15.58 5.49
N GLY A 62 -0.91 -16.22 6.56
CA GLY A 62 -2.01 -15.74 7.39
C GLY A 62 -1.80 -16.02 8.86
N THR A 63 -2.16 -15.07 9.71
CA THR A 63 -2.17 -15.26 11.17
C THR A 63 -3.37 -14.55 11.81
N ASP A 64 -3.86 -15.13 12.90
CA ASP A 64 -4.93 -14.54 13.72
C ASP A 64 -4.36 -13.48 14.69
N GLN A 65 -3.03 -13.33 14.78
CA GLN A 65 -2.34 -12.34 15.61
C GLN A 65 -1.41 -11.46 14.75
N ASN A 66 -0.16 -11.23 15.15
CA ASN A 66 0.74 -10.31 14.48
C ASN A 66 1.69 -11.00 13.50
N ILE A 67 2.10 -10.27 12.46
CA ILE A 67 3.20 -10.62 11.58
C ILE A 67 4.40 -9.70 11.89
N PHE A 68 5.56 -10.31 12.12
CA PHE A 68 6.84 -9.62 12.26
C PHE A 68 7.81 -10.12 11.20
N ILE A 69 8.34 -9.24 10.35
CA ILE A 69 9.36 -9.60 9.35
C ILE A 69 10.52 -8.64 9.50
N THR A 70 11.62 -9.10 10.06
CA THR A 70 12.76 -8.24 10.33
C THR A 70 13.89 -8.36 9.32
N LYS A 71 14.09 -9.55 8.75
CA LYS A 71 15.16 -9.85 7.78
C LYS A 71 14.77 -10.95 6.80
N GLY A 72 15.53 -11.04 5.71
CA GLY A 72 15.38 -12.10 4.71
C GLY A 72 14.65 -11.70 3.46
N THR A 73 14.45 -12.66 2.56
CA THR A 73 13.75 -12.47 1.30
C THR A 73 12.44 -13.26 1.32
N VAL A 74 11.34 -12.59 1.10
CA VAL A 74 10.01 -13.21 1.04
C VAL A 74 9.38 -12.90 -0.31
N TYR A 75 9.06 -13.94 -1.06
CA TYR A 75 8.35 -13.87 -2.33
C TYR A 75 7.00 -14.56 -2.19
N CYS A 76 5.93 -13.82 -2.39
CA CYS A 76 4.55 -14.32 -2.37
C CYS A 76 3.90 -14.11 -3.73
N ILE A 77 3.23 -15.15 -4.23
CA ILE A 77 2.38 -15.02 -5.41
C ILE A 77 1.04 -15.70 -5.14
N SER A 78 -0.06 -14.97 -5.32
CA SER A 78 -1.41 -15.48 -5.19
C SER A 78 -2.17 -15.32 -6.51
N ARG A 79 -2.58 -16.45 -7.11
CA ARG A 79 -3.13 -16.46 -8.48
C ARG A 79 -4.65 -16.60 -8.54
N GLY A 80 -5.26 -17.15 -7.50
CA GLY A 80 -6.71 -17.40 -7.48
C GLY A 80 -7.54 -16.17 -7.16
N LEU A 81 -8.85 -16.25 -7.39
CA LEU A 81 -9.81 -15.21 -7.08
C LEU A 81 -9.72 -14.79 -5.59
N GLY A 82 -9.72 -13.49 -5.32
CA GLY A 82 -9.61 -12.92 -3.99
C GLY A 82 -8.29 -13.20 -3.28
N GLY A 83 -7.29 -13.72 -4.01
CA GLY A 83 -6.04 -14.17 -3.44
C GLY A 83 -5.22 -13.08 -2.77
N LYS A 84 -4.66 -13.37 -1.60
CA LYS A 84 -3.91 -12.42 -0.78
C LYS A 84 -2.45 -12.85 -0.59
N GLY A 85 -1.57 -11.88 -0.45
CA GLY A 85 -0.19 -12.13 -0.09
C GLY A 85 -0.06 -12.48 1.39
N MET A 86 -0.04 -11.49 2.28
CA MET A 86 0.08 -11.68 3.72
C MET A 86 -1.07 -11.00 4.45
N VAL A 87 -1.65 -11.70 5.40
CA VAL A 87 -2.79 -11.20 6.20
C VAL A 87 -2.54 -11.44 7.67
N SER A 88 -2.65 -10.39 8.45
CA SER A 88 -2.68 -10.41 9.91
C SER A 88 -4.04 -9.91 10.38
N ASP A 89 -4.69 -10.62 11.28
CA ASP A 89 -5.93 -10.12 11.89
C ASP A 89 -5.67 -9.05 12.96
N HIS A 90 -4.39 -8.82 13.36
CA HIS A 90 -3.94 -7.74 14.24
C HIS A 90 -2.90 -6.86 13.55
N GLY A 91 -1.69 -6.85 14.03
CA GLY A 91 -0.64 -5.95 13.57
C GLY A 91 0.32 -6.58 12.56
N MET A 92 0.91 -5.74 11.71
CA MET A 92 1.97 -6.12 10.78
C MET A 92 3.15 -5.17 10.94
N PHE A 93 4.33 -5.74 11.24
CA PHE A 93 5.54 -5.00 11.56
C PHE A 93 6.68 -5.45 10.65
N ILE A 94 7.15 -4.56 9.77
CA ILE A 94 8.13 -4.88 8.73
C ILE A 94 9.38 -4.03 8.92
N GLY A 95 10.52 -4.68 9.06
CA GLY A 95 11.81 -4.06 9.28
C GLY A 95 12.17 -3.88 10.76
N GLU A 96 13.23 -3.16 11.01
CA GLU A 96 13.76 -2.84 12.34
C GLU A 96 14.02 -1.32 12.46
N TYR A 97 13.89 -0.76 13.66
CA TYR A 97 14.11 0.67 13.91
C TYR A 97 15.59 1.09 13.79
N GLU A 98 16.53 0.18 14.07
CA GLU A 98 17.94 0.50 14.08
C GLU A 98 18.66 -0.06 12.85
N GLY A 99 19.11 0.86 12.00
CA GLY A 99 19.95 0.57 10.85
C GLY A 99 19.16 0.40 9.55
N VAL A 100 19.74 0.90 8.48
CA VAL A 100 19.25 0.59 7.12
C VAL A 100 19.74 -0.83 6.84
N ASP A 101 18.95 -1.84 7.17
CA ASP A 101 19.24 -3.21 6.76
C ASP A 101 18.62 -3.47 5.39
N ASP A 102 19.41 -3.28 4.33
CA ASP A 102 19.02 -3.60 2.95
C ASP A 102 18.80 -5.10 2.72
N SER A 103 18.99 -5.93 3.74
CA SER A 103 18.82 -7.39 3.66
C SER A 103 17.35 -7.84 3.67
N LEU A 104 16.40 -6.97 4.05
CA LEU A 104 14.99 -7.28 4.00
C LEU A 104 14.41 -6.94 2.62
N SER A 105 13.88 -7.96 1.96
CA SER A 105 13.22 -7.79 0.65
C SER A 105 11.91 -8.59 0.60
N ILE A 106 10.83 -7.92 0.32
CA ILE A 106 9.50 -8.54 0.18
C ILE A 106 8.97 -8.23 -1.22
N THR A 107 8.59 -9.29 -1.93
CA THR A 107 7.91 -9.17 -3.23
C THR A 107 6.58 -9.89 -3.16
N ILE A 108 5.50 -9.20 -3.49
CA ILE A 108 4.16 -9.80 -3.52
C ILE A 108 3.48 -9.52 -4.84
N ILE A 109 2.92 -10.56 -5.43
CA ILE A 109 2.14 -10.48 -6.67
C ILE A 109 0.77 -11.13 -6.42
N THR A 110 -0.31 -10.41 -6.72
CA THR A 110 -1.65 -10.99 -6.77
C THR A 110 -2.18 -10.88 -8.20
N GLU A 111 -2.60 -12.02 -8.77
CA GLU A 111 -3.05 -12.10 -10.16
C GLU A 111 -4.57 -12.23 -10.28
N GLY A 112 -5.24 -12.75 -9.25
CA GLY A 112 -6.68 -12.99 -9.27
C GLY A 112 -7.49 -11.70 -9.11
N GLU A 113 -8.69 -11.71 -9.65
CA GLU A 113 -9.71 -10.68 -9.45
C GLU A 113 -10.47 -10.92 -8.14
N SER A 114 -11.37 -10.02 -7.76
CA SER A 114 -12.30 -10.21 -6.64
C SER A 114 -13.17 -11.45 -6.86
N VAL A 115 -13.58 -12.11 -5.77
CA VAL A 115 -14.49 -13.26 -5.80
C VAL A 115 -15.88 -12.89 -6.35
N PHE A 116 -16.25 -11.62 -6.27
CA PHE A 116 -17.53 -11.07 -6.69
C PHE A 116 -17.34 -9.98 -7.77
N ASN A 117 -18.36 -9.80 -8.59
CA ASN A 117 -18.36 -8.84 -9.72
C ASN A 117 -19.03 -7.49 -9.36
N ASP A 118 -19.30 -7.21 -8.09
CA ASP A 118 -19.99 -6.01 -7.66
C ASP A 118 -19.01 -4.98 -7.11
N VAL A 119 -18.84 -3.87 -7.80
CA VAL A 119 -17.88 -2.80 -7.50
C VAL A 119 -18.23 -2.07 -6.19
N GLU A 120 -19.52 -2.10 -5.77
CA GLU A 120 -19.95 -1.47 -4.50
C GLU A 120 -19.67 -2.35 -3.26
N ALA A 121 -19.07 -3.51 -3.44
CA ALA A 121 -18.86 -4.49 -2.37
C ALA A 121 -17.46 -4.45 -1.74
N ASP A 122 -16.79 -3.31 -1.77
CA ASP A 122 -15.37 -3.13 -1.47
C ASP A 122 -14.96 -3.50 -0.03
N GLU A 123 -15.85 -3.44 0.93
CA GLU A 123 -15.59 -3.84 2.33
C GLU A 123 -15.48 -5.36 2.55
N ARG A 124 -15.64 -6.17 1.50
CA ARG A 124 -15.76 -7.62 1.63
C ARG A 124 -14.40 -8.31 1.57
N ASN A 125 -14.26 -9.35 2.36
CA ASN A 125 -13.08 -10.20 2.40
C ASN A 125 -12.70 -10.88 1.06
N GLY A 126 -13.51 -10.71 0.02
CA GLY A 126 -13.35 -11.31 -1.29
C GLY A 126 -12.38 -10.63 -2.24
N CYS A 127 -11.86 -9.43 -1.93
CA CYS A 127 -10.91 -8.71 -2.76
C CYS A 127 -9.47 -9.21 -2.60
N PRO A 128 -8.65 -9.18 -3.67
CA PRO A 128 -7.22 -9.42 -3.56
C PRO A 128 -6.55 -8.31 -2.76
N LYS A 129 -5.59 -8.66 -1.91
CA LYS A 129 -4.80 -7.71 -1.12
C LYS A 129 -3.36 -8.21 -1.04
N ALA A 130 -2.39 -7.37 -1.30
CA ALA A 130 -1.01 -7.82 -1.15
C ALA A 130 -0.63 -7.93 0.34
N LEU A 131 -0.80 -6.87 1.11
CA LEU A 131 -0.62 -6.86 2.57
C LEU A 131 -1.89 -6.34 3.24
N LYS A 132 -2.39 -7.07 4.24
CA LYS A 132 -3.56 -6.68 5.03
C LYS A 132 -3.27 -6.80 6.51
N ALA A 133 -3.41 -5.70 7.23
CA ALA A 133 -3.38 -5.65 8.69
C ALA A 133 -4.77 -5.31 9.25
N GLY A 134 -5.25 -6.12 10.19
CA GLY A 134 -6.55 -5.92 10.82
C GLY A 134 -6.57 -4.77 11.82
N LYS A 135 -5.41 -4.27 12.23
CA LYS A 135 -5.24 -3.12 13.12
C LYS A 135 -4.06 -2.27 12.70
N GLU A 136 -2.92 -2.38 13.33
CA GLU A 136 -1.75 -1.55 13.13
C GLU A 136 -0.84 -2.08 12.02
N PHE A 137 -0.25 -1.19 11.23
CA PHE A 137 0.75 -1.55 10.24
C PHE A 137 1.95 -0.60 10.34
N ASP A 138 3.12 -1.15 10.70
CA ASP A 138 4.38 -0.41 10.78
C ASP A 138 5.37 -0.87 9.72
N MET A 139 5.73 0.01 8.79
CA MET A 139 6.85 -0.16 7.88
C MET A 139 8.06 0.60 8.40
N LEU A 140 9.02 -0.10 8.99
CA LEU A 140 10.18 0.49 9.64
C LEU A 140 11.37 0.64 8.68
N SER A 141 11.64 -0.41 7.89
CA SER A 141 12.77 -0.45 6.94
C SER A 141 12.62 -1.60 5.94
N GLY A 142 13.56 -1.69 4.98
CA GLY A 142 13.60 -2.77 3.97
C GLY A 142 13.08 -2.35 2.61
N ASN A 143 13.01 -3.31 1.68
CA ASN A 143 12.59 -3.11 0.31
C ASN A 143 11.31 -3.90 0.04
N ILE A 144 10.26 -3.23 -0.38
CA ILE A 144 8.97 -3.85 -0.74
C ILE A 144 8.65 -3.54 -2.19
N TYR A 145 8.34 -4.58 -2.95
CA TYR A 145 7.73 -4.49 -4.27
C TYR A 145 6.42 -5.24 -4.29
N ILE A 146 5.36 -4.55 -4.67
CA ILE A 146 4.01 -5.12 -4.80
C ILE A 146 3.47 -4.86 -6.19
N LYS A 147 2.83 -5.91 -6.73
CA LYS A 147 2.04 -5.78 -7.95
C LYS A 147 0.73 -6.55 -7.82
N THR A 148 -0.38 -5.85 -8.05
CA THR A 148 -1.71 -6.45 -8.11
C THR A 148 -2.30 -6.22 -9.50
N TYR A 149 -2.94 -7.26 -10.06
CA TYR A 149 -3.43 -7.22 -11.45
C TYR A 149 -4.95 -7.22 -11.56
N GLY A 150 -5.62 -7.83 -10.60
CA GLY A 150 -7.06 -8.06 -10.69
C GLY A 150 -7.88 -6.96 -10.03
N MET A 151 -9.13 -6.84 -10.47
CA MET A 151 -10.11 -5.92 -9.89
C MET A 151 -10.21 -6.06 -8.37
N GLY A 152 -10.21 -4.95 -7.64
CA GLY A 152 -10.19 -4.87 -6.18
C GLY A 152 -8.82 -5.20 -5.56
N GLY A 153 -7.76 -5.26 -6.38
CA GLY A 153 -6.40 -5.58 -5.94
C GLY A 153 -5.67 -4.39 -5.34
N GLU A 154 -5.66 -4.29 -4.02
CA GLU A 154 -4.92 -3.26 -3.28
C GLU A 154 -3.51 -3.68 -2.91
N GLY A 155 -2.66 -2.69 -2.68
CA GLY A 155 -1.30 -2.86 -2.18
C GLY A 155 -1.28 -3.12 -0.67
N PHE A 156 -1.38 -2.06 0.11
CA PHE A 156 -1.46 -2.10 1.58
C PHE A 156 -2.88 -1.77 2.03
N GLU A 157 -3.47 -2.65 2.82
CA GLU A 157 -4.71 -2.38 3.53
C GLU A 157 -4.47 -2.43 5.04
N CYS A 158 -4.88 -1.38 5.76
CA CYS A 158 -4.82 -1.33 7.22
C CYS A 158 -6.16 -0.85 7.80
N LYS A 159 -6.72 -1.64 8.72
CA LYS A 159 -8.04 -1.35 9.29
C LYS A 159 -8.00 -0.43 10.52
N ASP A 160 -6.86 0.17 10.84
CA ASP A 160 -6.73 1.18 11.91
C ASP A 160 -5.66 2.22 11.53
N GLU A 161 -4.46 2.19 12.10
CA GLU A 161 -3.41 3.17 11.87
C GLU A 161 -2.21 2.56 11.14
N MET A 162 -1.65 3.31 10.18
CA MET A 162 -0.46 2.90 9.45
C MET A 162 0.66 3.92 9.62
N TYR A 163 1.85 3.40 9.94
CA TYR A 163 3.07 4.19 10.04
C TYR A 163 4.11 3.72 9.01
N ILE A 164 4.56 4.62 8.16
CA ILE A 164 5.71 4.40 7.29
C ILE A 164 6.88 5.23 7.83
N VAL A 165 7.78 4.55 8.53
CA VAL A 165 8.93 5.15 9.22
C VAL A 165 10.15 5.19 8.31
N GLY A 166 10.24 4.27 7.34
CA GLY A 166 11.35 4.18 6.41
C GLY A 166 11.14 3.10 5.35
N GLY A 167 12.22 2.78 4.64
CA GLY A 167 12.23 1.74 3.59
C GLY A 167 12.05 2.28 2.18
N ASN A 168 12.13 1.37 1.21
CA ASN A 168 11.88 1.62 -0.20
C ASN A 168 10.68 0.80 -0.63
N ILE A 169 9.61 1.46 -0.98
CA ILE A 169 8.31 0.85 -1.24
C ILE A 169 7.88 1.19 -2.66
N VAL A 170 7.58 0.18 -3.45
CA VAL A 170 7.04 0.31 -4.81
C VAL A 170 5.74 -0.48 -4.88
N LEU A 171 4.64 0.22 -5.13
CA LEU A 171 3.30 -0.34 -5.28
C LEU A 171 2.78 -0.05 -6.69
N GLU A 172 2.51 -1.08 -7.44
CA GLU A 172 1.82 -1.04 -8.74
C GLU A 172 0.52 -1.83 -8.58
N THR A 173 -0.59 -1.14 -8.43
CA THR A 173 -1.86 -1.76 -8.03
C THR A 173 -2.94 -1.58 -9.08
N TYR A 174 -3.94 -2.45 -9.03
CA TYR A 174 -5.14 -2.26 -9.82
C TYR A 174 -6.11 -1.29 -9.12
N ASP A 175 -6.32 -1.49 -7.84
CA ASP A 175 -7.12 -0.69 -6.93
C ASP A 175 -6.19 0.21 -6.10
N ASP A 176 -6.56 0.60 -4.88
CA ASP A 176 -5.73 1.49 -4.08
C ASP A 176 -4.31 0.98 -3.87
N GLY A 177 -3.36 1.89 -3.96
CA GLY A 177 -2.01 1.55 -3.58
C GLY A 177 -1.88 1.35 -2.08
N ILE A 178 -2.41 2.27 -1.31
CA ILE A 178 -2.55 2.20 0.15
C ILE A 178 -3.97 2.58 0.52
N ASN A 179 -4.63 1.75 1.33
CA ASN A 179 -5.96 2.00 1.89
C ASN A 179 -5.91 1.88 3.42
N VAL A 180 -6.28 2.95 4.13
CA VAL A 180 -6.20 3.01 5.61
C VAL A 180 -7.50 3.54 6.20
N ASP A 181 -8.11 2.76 7.09
CA ASP A 181 -9.41 3.14 7.68
C ASP A 181 -9.34 4.36 8.61
N ARG A 182 -8.20 4.66 9.27
CA ARG A 182 -8.11 5.78 10.20
C ARG A 182 -7.04 6.80 9.86
N SER A 183 -5.77 6.45 9.99
CA SER A 183 -4.70 7.43 9.82
C SER A 183 -3.46 6.82 9.18
N LEU A 184 -2.95 7.49 8.17
CA LEU A 184 -1.66 7.20 7.57
C LEU A 184 -0.64 8.26 7.99
N ILE A 185 0.47 7.83 8.58
CA ILE A 185 1.56 8.71 9.01
C ILE A 185 2.85 8.32 8.30
N LEU A 186 3.31 9.20 7.41
CA LEU A 186 4.53 9.03 6.62
C LEU A 186 5.65 9.85 7.28
N LEU A 187 6.58 9.17 7.96
CA LEU A 187 7.68 9.81 8.69
C LEU A 187 8.93 9.96 7.84
N ASN A 188 9.23 8.96 7.01
CA ASN A 188 10.40 8.93 6.14
C ASN A 188 10.28 7.78 5.13
N GLY A 189 11.31 7.57 4.29
CA GLY A 189 11.39 6.51 3.29
C GLY A 189 11.13 7.00 1.87
N ASN A 190 11.16 6.06 0.94
CA ASN A 190 10.83 6.30 -0.46
C ASN A 190 9.60 5.46 -0.80
N LEU A 191 8.51 6.13 -1.13
CA LEU A 191 7.26 5.51 -1.53
C LEU A 191 6.93 5.91 -2.97
N TYR A 192 6.82 4.93 -3.83
CA TYR A 192 6.22 5.06 -5.15
C TYR A 192 4.94 4.22 -5.18
N CYS A 193 3.83 4.86 -5.44
CA CYS A 193 2.51 4.25 -5.51
C CYS A 193 1.85 4.62 -6.82
N CYS A 194 1.36 3.64 -7.56
CA CYS A 194 0.68 3.84 -8.84
C CYS A 194 -0.52 2.90 -8.95
N SER A 195 -1.71 3.48 -8.88
CA SER A 195 -2.99 2.79 -9.08
C SER A 195 -3.46 2.89 -10.53
N GLU A 196 -4.00 1.80 -11.07
CA GLU A 196 -4.62 1.76 -12.40
C GLU A 196 -6.06 2.28 -12.40
N ASN A 197 -6.84 2.00 -11.35
CA ASN A 197 -8.30 2.13 -11.38
C ASN A 197 -8.91 2.73 -10.12
N ASN A 198 -8.13 3.15 -9.15
CA ASN A 198 -8.58 3.80 -7.93
C ASN A 198 -7.53 4.79 -7.43
N ASP A 199 -7.53 5.13 -6.14
CA ASP A 199 -6.63 6.13 -5.58
C ASP A 199 -5.21 5.63 -5.45
N GLY A 200 -4.26 6.55 -5.56
CA GLY A 200 -2.89 6.22 -5.23
C GLY A 200 -2.74 5.88 -3.76
N ILE A 201 -3.20 6.77 -2.89
CA ILE A 201 -3.23 6.61 -1.44
C ILE A 201 -4.59 7.10 -0.92
N ASP A 202 -5.34 6.20 -0.28
CA ASP A 202 -6.61 6.49 0.36
C ASP A 202 -6.53 6.41 1.89
N SER A 203 -7.19 7.32 2.58
CA SER A 203 -7.40 7.26 4.02
C SER A 203 -8.78 7.81 4.40
N ASN A 204 -9.60 6.95 4.99
CA ASN A 204 -10.91 7.35 5.55
C ASN A 204 -10.79 8.34 6.73
N GLY A 205 -9.60 8.60 7.24
CA GLY A 205 -9.36 9.54 8.33
C GLY A 205 -8.41 10.66 7.96
N SER A 206 -7.11 10.49 8.19
CA SER A 206 -6.11 11.53 7.90
C SER A 206 -4.83 10.98 7.30
N ILE A 207 -4.17 11.81 6.50
CA ILE A 207 -2.82 11.56 6.01
C ILE A 207 -1.90 12.64 6.59
N GLU A 208 -0.83 12.20 7.28
CA GLU A 208 0.23 13.08 7.76
C GLU A 208 1.55 12.75 7.06
N ILE A 209 2.12 13.72 6.34
CA ILE A 209 3.43 13.58 5.70
C ILE A 209 4.42 14.45 6.48
N ARG A 210 5.38 13.80 7.14
CA ARG A 210 6.40 14.46 7.98
C ARG A 210 7.80 14.39 7.38
N GLY A 211 8.00 13.52 6.37
CA GLY A 211 9.29 13.35 5.69
C GLY A 211 9.22 12.32 4.58
N GLY A 212 10.38 12.04 3.97
CA GLY A 212 10.51 11.06 2.90
C GLY A 212 10.28 11.62 1.49
N ASN A 213 10.35 10.74 0.50
CA ASN A 213 10.07 11.03 -0.90
C ASN A 213 8.85 10.21 -1.31
N ILE A 214 7.73 10.89 -1.53
CA ILE A 214 6.44 10.27 -1.76
C ILE A 214 5.97 10.59 -3.17
N VAL A 215 5.71 9.56 -3.94
CA VAL A 215 5.06 9.65 -5.25
C VAL A 215 3.78 8.86 -5.21
N SER A 216 2.66 9.51 -5.46
CA SER A 216 1.36 8.86 -5.56
C SER A 216 0.69 9.20 -6.87
N ILE A 217 0.26 8.19 -7.61
CA ILE A 217 -0.31 8.32 -8.95
C ILE A 217 -1.61 7.53 -9.00
N SER A 218 -2.70 8.21 -9.38
CA SER A 218 -3.93 7.58 -9.83
C SER A 218 -4.06 7.75 -11.34
N LYS A 219 -4.35 6.69 -12.06
CA LYS A 219 -4.58 6.73 -13.52
C LYS A 219 -6.05 6.80 -13.91
N HIS A 220 -6.94 6.59 -12.96
CA HIS A 220 -8.38 6.61 -13.22
C HIS A 220 -8.92 8.04 -13.29
N GLU A 221 -9.84 8.29 -14.23
CA GLU A 221 -10.31 9.65 -14.57
C GLU A 221 -11.13 10.37 -13.48
N LYS A 222 -11.51 9.67 -12.42
CA LYS A 222 -12.33 10.21 -11.32
C LYS A 222 -11.67 10.05 -9.95
N GLU A 223 -10.46 9.54 -9.93
CA GLU A 223 -9.79 9.21 -8.68
C GLU A 223 -8.56 10.07 -8.43
N GLU A 224 -8.15 10.15 -7.20
CA GLU A 224 -7.17 11.09 -6.71
C GLU A 224 -5.80 10.43 -6.46
N SER A 225 -4.74 11.22 -6.50
CA SER A 225 -3.43 10.73 -6.04
C SER A 225 -3.41 10.51 -4.54
N PHE A 226 -4.16 11.33 -3.80
CA PHE A 226 -4.39 11.21 -2.36
C PHE A 226 -5.85 11.47 -2.09
N ASP A 227 -6.62 10.47 -1.72
CA ASP A 227 -7.95 10.66 -1.18
C ASP A 227 -7.94 10.74 0.35
N VAL A 228 -8.69 11.68 0.90
CA VAL A 228 -8.81 11.90 2.34
C VAL A 228 -10.23 12.33 2.67
N GLU A 229 -11.07 11.41 3.11
CA GLU A 229 -12.51 11.65 3.29
C GLU A 229 -12.83 12.84 4.21
N GLU A 230 -12.09 13.02 5.27
CA GLU A 230 -12.30 14.15 6.21
C GLU A 230 -11.51 15.41 5.81
N ASN A 231 -10.90 15.48 4.63
CA ASN A 231 -10.05 16.58 4.14
C ASN A 231 -8.91 16.93 5.12
N ARG A 232 -8.27 15.94 5.68
CA ARG A 232 -7.19 16.09 6.67
C ARG A 232 -5.86 15.59 6.14
N LEU A 233 -5.38 16.15 5.04
CA LEU A 233 -3.99 15.97 4.62
C LEU A 233 -3.12 17.04 5.30
N TYR A 234 -2.17 16.57 6.11
CA TYR A 234 -1.20 17.43 6.79
C TYR A 234 0.19 17.21 6.21
N PHE A 235 0.80 18.29 5.74
CA PHE A 235 2.17 18.27 5.24
C PHE A 235 3.10 19.04 6.17
N TYR A 236 4.11 18.37 6.70
CA TYR A 236 5.10 18.95 7.62
C TYR A 236 6.53 18.92 7.05
N GLY A 237 6.80 18.13 6.02
CA GLY A 237 8.11 18.04 5.38
C GLY A 237 8.23 16.82 4.45
N GLY A 238 9.36 16.72 3.78
CA GLY A 238 9.62 15.71 2.76
C GLY A 238 9.41 16.25 1.34
N THR A 239 9.40 15.37 0.36
CA THR A 239 9.10 15.69 -1.04
C THR A 239 7.89 14.87 -1.49
N VAL A 240 6.86 15.54 -2.00
CA VAL A 240 5.63 14.90 -2.47
C VAL A 240 5.39 15.22 -3.93
N ILE A 241 5.07 14.21 -4.71
CA ILE A 241 4.55 14.32 -6.06
C ILE A 241 3.25 13.51 -6.12
N GLY A 242 2.12 14.19 -6.31
CA GLY A 242 0.84 13.59 -6.60
C GLY A 242 0.45 13.81 -8.05
N ILE A 243 0.00 12.79 -8.73
CA ILE A 243 -0.53 12.87 -10.09
C ILE A 243 -1.86 12.12 -10.10
N GLY A 244 -2.94 12.84 -10.40
CA GLY A 244 -4.28 12.27 -10.49
C GLY A 244 -5.08 12.92 -11.60
N LEU A 245 -6.22 12.34 -11.91
CA LEU A 245 -7.12 12.86 -12.94
C LEU A 245 -8.34 13.55 -12.35
N ASP A 246 -8.47 13.56 -11.02
CA ASP A 246 -9.39 14.42 -10.28
C ASP A 246 -8.68 15.32 -9.27
N VAL A 247 -9.41 16.28 -8.72
CA VAL A 247 -8.88 17.33 -7.83
C VAL A 247 -8.73 16.78 -6.43
N LEU A 248 -7.51 16.73 -5.95
CA LEU A 248 -7.26 16.53 -4.54
C LEU A 248 -8.01 17.56 -3.69
N ASN A 249 -8.90 17.13 -2.83
CA ASN A 249 -9.77 17.99 -2.01
C ASN A 249 -9.03 18.68 -0.86
N VAL A 250 -7.73 18.92 -1.01
CA VAL A 250 -6.79 19.43 0.01
C VAL A 250 -6.97 20.90 0.37
N MET A 251 -7.79 21.66 -0.34
CA MET A 251 -7.99 23.08 -0.04
C MET A 251 -8.48 23.36 1.40
N LYS A 252 -8.63 22.34 2.21
CA LYS A 252 -9.03 22.43 3.62
C LYS A 252 -8.01 21.89 4.60
N ALA A 253 -6.75 21.70 4.22
CA ALA A 253 -5.69 21.47 5.20
C ALA A 253 -5.66 22.63 6.19
N SER A 254 -6.54 22.59 7.18
CA SER A 254 -6.51 23.49 8.30
C SER A 254 -5.33 23.08 9.16
N ILE A 255 -4.24 23.81 9.03
CA ILE A 255 -3.05 23.67 9.86
C ILE A 255 -3.49 23.76 11.32
N PRO A 256 -3.35 22.72 12.15
CA PRO A 256 -3.60 22.86 13.56
C PRO A 256 -2.54 23.78 14.15
N PHE A 257 -2.98 24.84 14.78
CA PHE A 257 -2.17 25.91 15.38
C PHE A 257 -1.52 25.43 16.71
N TYR A 258 -0.84 24.30 16.76
CA TYR A 258 -0.15 23.84 17.97
C TYR A 258 1.27 23.35 17.69
N SER A 259 2.20 24.27 17.89
CA SER A 259 3.56 24.08 18.41
C SER A 259 4.48 23.04 17.76
N TYR A 260 4.78 23.16 16.45
CA TYR A 260 6.06 22.67 15.92
C TYR A 260 6.73 23.75 15.04
N PRO A 261 8.05 23.84 15.05
CA PRO A 261 8.73 25.01 14.53
C PRO A 261 8.83 24.97 13.00
N LYS A 262 8.35 26.03 12.40
CA LYS A 262 8.92 26.75 11.26
C LYS A 262 9.09 26.12 9.88
N TYR A 263 8.65 24.93 9.55
CA TYR A 263 8.70 24.49 8.15
C TYR A 263 7.31 24.03 7.72
N MET A 264 6.54 24.97 7.23
CA MET A 264 5.36 24.65 6.41
C MET A 264 5.81 24.82 4.97
N GLY A 265 6.11 23.73 4.30
CA GLY A 265 6.21 23.72 2.85
C GLY A 265 4.84 24.08 2.26
N ASP A 266 4.80 24.89 1.23
CA ASP A 266 3.56 25.17 0.53
C ASP A 266 3.18 23.93 -0.29
N LEU A 267 2.06 23.29 0.06
CA LEU A 267 1.43 22.32 -0.81
C LEU A 267 0.86 23.08 -2.01
N ILE A 268 1.43 22.89 -3.18
CA ILE A 268 0.99 23.55 -4.40
C ILE A 268 0.20 22.55 -5.23
N GLN A 269 -1.11 22.72 -5.25
CA GLN A 269 -1.96 22.05 -6.23
C GLN A 269 -2.11 22.96 -7.44
N ARG A 270 -1.79 22.44 -8.62
CA ARG A 270 -2.03 23.13 -9.89
C ARG A 270 -2.99 22.31 -10.72
N PRO A 271 -4.23 22.79 -10.88
CA PRO A 271 -5.10 22.26 -11.92
C PRO A 271 -4.45 22.57 -13.26
N SER A 272 -4.38 21.57 -14.10
CA SER A 272 -3.77 21.74 -15.39
C SER A 272 -4.66 21.12 -16.46
N GLU A 273 -5.65 21.91 -16.93
CA GLU A 273 -6.40 21.57 -18.13
C GLU A 273 -5.50 21.41 -19.36
N ASP A 274 -4.24 21.83 -19.26
CA ASP A 274 -3.28 21.90 -20.39
C ASP A 274 -2.02 21.04 -20.20
N ILE A 275 -1.81 20.35 -19.05
CA ILE A 275 -0.65 19.46 -18.89
C ILE A 275 -1.00 18.07 -19.38
N ASN A 276 -0.29 17.64 -20.41
CA ASN A 276 -0.26 16.26 -20.86
C ASN A 276 1.10 15.68 -20.47
N LEU A 277 1.07 14.59 -19.71
CA LEU A 277 2.26 13.82 -19.38
C LEU A 277 2.39 12.68 -20.38
N HIS A 278 3.59 12.48 -20.89
CA HIS A 278 3.87 11.39 -21.83
C HIS A 278 4.59 10.25 -21.16
N LYS A 279 4.14 9.04 -21.43
CA LYS A 279 4.77 7.80 -20.98
C LYS A 279 6.29 7.86 -21.20
N ASP A 280 7.01 7.32 -20.22
CA ASP A 280 8.47 7.21 -20.23
C ASP A 280 9.23 8.56 -20.20
N THR A 281 8.54 9.68 -20.05
CA THR A 281 9.17 10.97 -19.73
C THR A 281 9.42 11.09 -18.23
N TYR A 282 10.10 12.15 -17.82
CA TYR A 282 10.34 12.42 -16.40
C TYR A 282 9.68 13.73 -15.99
N MET A 283 8.96 13.67 -14.88
CA MET A 283 8.54 14.85 -14.15
C MET A 283 9.50 15.07 -12.99
N SER A 284 9.96 16.31 -12.82
CA SER A 284 10.95 16.64 -11.78
C SER A 284 10.47 17.80 -10.92
N VAL A 285 10.71 17.68 -9.63
CA VAL A 285 10.61 18.79 -8.67
C VAL A 285 11.99 19.41 -8.53
N ALA A 286 12.08 20.74 -8.68
CA ALA A 286 13.33 21.45 -8.59
C ALA A 286 13.20 22.69 -7.70
N ASP A 287 14.26 22.99 -6.94
CA ASP A 287 14.48 24.26 -6.26
C ASP A 287 15.50 25.08 -7.06
N GLY A 288 15.03 26.11 -7.74
CA GLY A 288 15.85 26.84 -8.72
C GLY A 288 16.34 25.93 -9.85
N GLU A 289 17.66 25.77 -9.98
CA GLU A 289 18.28 24.88 -10.97
C GLU A 289 18.60 23.48 -10.44
N GLN A 290 18.41 23.25 -9.14
CA GLN A 290 18.69 21.96 -8.51
C GLN A 290 17.46 21.05 -8.56
N ILE A 291 17.59 19.90 -9.24
CA ILE A 291 16.56 18.86 -9.22
C ILE A 291 16.62 18.16 -7.85
N MET A 292 15.52 18.20 -7.12
CA MET A 292 15.36 17.56 -5.82
C MET A 292 14.91 16.11 -5.98
N TYR A 293 13.96 15.87 -6.87
CA TYR A 293 13.41 14.57 -7.13
C TYR A 293 12.88 14.45 -8.56
N SER A 294 12.93 13.26 -9.13
CA SER A 294 12.36 12.97 -10.45
C SER A 294 11.60 11.66 -10.43
N VAL A 295 10.46 11.64 -11.09
CA VAL A 295 9.65 10.44 -11.29
C VAL A 295 9.45 10.17 -12.78
N ARG A 296 9.54 8.91 -13.17
CA ARG A 296 9.19 8.49 -14.52
C ARG A 296 7.67 8.42 -14.63
N VAL A 297 7.12 9.00 -15.66
CA VAL A 297 5.70 8.97 -15.97
C VAL A 297 5.33 7.56 -16.46
N PRO A 298 4.41 6.85 -15.79
CA PRO A 298 4.16 5.45 -16.09
C PRO A 298 3.35 5.22 -17.36
N ASP A 299 2.51 6.19 -17.74
CA ASP A 299 1.63 6.12 -18.90
C ASP A 299 1.34 7.50 -19.50
N ASP A 300 0.72 7.56 -20.69
CA ASP A 300 0.21 8.81 -21.25
C ASP A 300 -1.01 9.27 -20.42
N MET A 301 -0.90 10.44 -19.80
CA MET A 301 -1.96 11.01 -18.96
C MET A 301 -2.29 12.42 -19.44
N ASN A 302 -3.57 12.69 -19.67
CA ASN A 302 -4.06 13.98 -20.15
C ASN A 302 -4.89 14.66 -19.08
N LYS A 303 -4.79 16.00 -19.00
CA LYS A 303 -5.56 16.83 -18.06
C LYS A 303 -5.31 16.43 -16.59
N VAL A 304 -4.06 16.21 -16.25
CA VAL A 304 -3.69 15.76 -14.89
C VAL A 304 -3.68 16.90 -13.88
N TYR A 305 -4.02 16.56 -12.65
CA TYR A 305 -3.78 17.40 -11.48
C TYR A 305 -2.45 16.99 -10.85
N ILE A 306 -1.60 17.96 -10.61
CA ILE A 306 -0.28 17.73 -10.01
C ILE A 306 -0.21 18.41 -8.65
N THR A 307 0.05 17.60 -7.63
CA THR A 307 0.33 18.07 -6.28
C THR A 307 1.82 17.99 -6.01
N ILE A 308 2.42 19.08 -5.57
CA ILE A 308 3.84 19.14 -5.22
C ILE A 308 3.98 19.80 -3.86
N ALA A 309 4.79 19.17 -3.01
CA ALA A 309 5.23 19.76 -1.76
C ALA A 309 6.72 19.42 -1.51
N SER A 310 7.47 20.35 -0.90
CA SER A 310 8.87 20.17 -0.54
C SER A 310 9.29 21.02 0.66
#